data_f0f0abe3a12d07954db3740071ec4229
#
_entry.id   f0f0abe3a12d07954db3740071ec4229
#
_cell.length_a   1.000
_cell.length_b   1.000
_cell.length_c   1.000
_cell.angle_alpha   90.00
_cell.angle_beta   90.00
_cell.angle_gamma   90.00
#
_symmetry.space_group_name_H-M   'P 1'
#
loop_
_entity.id
_entity.type
_entity.pdbx_description
1 polymer ?
#
loop_
_entity_poly.entity_id
_entity_poly.type
_entity_poly.pdbx_seq_one_letter_code
_entity_poly.pdbx_strand_id
1 'polypeptide(L)'
;YLNSPETPIYHKGSELYGLYEGRSAVIDRARAIVCEGYMDVIQLSQAGFREAVAALGTSITPEHVKKLFKLTDTVYFSFDGDSAGRKAARRALEAALPVIQDGQAARFVLLPPEHDPDSLIKAEGAEGYEREIEKALPLTEFLKSLLIEGKSLTYAEERVKLTAEAKPLILSMKQAPVLRLALMREIARLARLQLEDLEREWNTGAPERTVLPPMDISTDFGPAGQRWNSEPTAAGRFSRWGGAGSYGRGWQPRRQSYFEPRVRAKDVRERMLQCF
;
A
#
# COMPACT_ATOMS: atom_id res chain seq x y z
N TYR A 1 3.49 -24.29 -12.01
CA TYR A 1 2.76 -23.18 -12.64
C TYR A 1 3.74 -22.18 -13.26
N LEU A 2 3.61 -21.93 -14.55
CA LEU A 2 4.42 -20.96 -15.28
C LEU A 2 3.52 -19.80 -15.71
N ASN A 3 3.75 -18.61 -15.17
CA ASN A 3 2.98 -17.44 -15.53
C ASN A 3 3.48 -16.84 -16.85
N SER A 4 2.58 -16.34 -17.70
CA SER A 4 2.95 -15.68 -18.95
C SER A 4 3.84 -14.47 -18.70
N PRO A 5 4.88 -14.23 -19.53
CA PRO A 5 5.62 -12.97 -19.45
C PRO A 5 4.75 -11.78 -19.86
N GLU A 6 5.14 -10.59 -19.47
CA GLU A 6 4.52 -9.36 -19.99
C GLU A 6 4.87 -9.14 -21.46
N THR A 7 3.93 -8.56 -22.20
CA THR A 7 4.11 -8.24 -23.62
C THR A 7 3.64 -6.81 -23.87
N PRO A 8 3.92 -6.20 -25.03
CA PRO A 8 3.42 -4.87 -25.36
C PRO A 8 1.90 -4.70 -25.32
N ILE A 9 1.15 -5.81 -25.41
CA ILE A 9 -0.32 -5.81 -25.39
C ILE A 9 -0.91 -6.49 -24.15
N TYR A 10 -0.08 -6.99 -23.25
CA TYR A 10 -0.51 -7.69 -22.04
C TYR A 10 0.28 -7.21 -20.82
N HIS A 11 -0.39 -6.49 -19.94
CA HIS A 11 0.17 -5.96 -18.69
C HIS A 11 -0.58 -6.55 -17.50
N LYS A 12 0.10 -7.39 -16.72
CA LYS A 12 -0.48 -8.05 -15.53
C LYS A 12 -1.05 -7.06 -14.52
N GLY A 13 -0.42 -5.90 -14.39
CA GLY A 13 -0.87 -4.83 -13.50
C GLY A 13 -2.15 -4.13 -13.93
N SER A 14 -2.70 -4.48 -15.11
CA SER A 14 -3.94 -3.90 -15.61
C SER A 14 -4.99 -4.93 -15.99
N GLU A 15 -4.65 -6.22 -16.15
CA GLU A 15 -5.58 -7.25 -16.57
C GLU A 15 -6.06 -8.11 -15.39
N LEU A 16 -7.34 -8.46 -15.41
CA LEU A 16 -7.98 -9.30 -14.39
C LEU A 16 -8.50 -10.59 -15.02
N TYR A 17 -8.16 -11.71 -14.43
CA TYR A 17 -8.71 -13.01 -14.79
C TYR A 17 -10.21 -13.05 -14.48
N GLY A 18 -11.00 -13.63 -15.37
CA GLY A 18 -12.45 -13.75 -15.24
C GLY A 18 -13.25 -12.49 -15.56
N LEU A 19 -12.60 -11.32 -15.76
CA LEU A 19 -13.34 -10.07 -15.98
C LEU A 19 -14.07 -10.03 -17.31
N TYR A 20 -13.53 -10.64 -18.36
CA TYR A 20 -14.20 -10.66 -19.66
C TYR A 20 -15.48 -11.50 -19.60
N GLU A 21 -15.38 -12.70 -19.07
CA GLU A 21 -16.48 -13.66 -18.93
C GLU A 21 -17.52 -13.20 -17.89
N GLY A 22 -17.03 -12.61 -16.79
CA GLY A 22 -17.87 -12.17 -15.67
C GLY A 22 -18.46 -10.77 -15.81
N ARG A 23 -18.12 -10.03 -16.88
CA ARG A 23 -18.50 -8.61 -17.00
C ARG A 23 -20.01 -8.36 -16.91
N SER A 24 -20.83 -9.18 -17.55
CA SER A 24 -22.29 -9.05 -17.45
C SER A 24 -22.76 -9.28 -16.01
N ALA A 25 -22.23 -10.31 -15.34
CA ALA A 25 -22.57 -10.60 -13.97
C ALA A 25 -22.17 -9.47 -12.99
N VAL A 26 -21.01 -8.82 -13.20
CA VAL A 26 -20.60 -7.64 -12.44
C VAL A 26 -21.62 -6.51 -12.56
N ILE A 27 -22.10 -6.24 -13.77
CA ILE A 27 -23.09 -5.20 -14.04
C ILE A 27 -24.46 -5.59 -13.47
N ASP A 28 -24.92 -6.80 -13.73
CA ASP A 28 -26.26 -7.27 -13.34
C ASP A 28 -26.40 -7.37 -11.81
N ARG A 29 -25.33 -7.77 -11.11
CA ARG A 29 -25.32 -7.86 -9.65
C ARG A 29 -24.86 -6.56 -8.97
N ALA A 30 -24.47 -5.55 -9.75
CA ALA A 30 -23.94 -4.28 -9.28
C ALA A 30 -22.78 -4.45 -8.24
N ARG A 31 -22.00 -5.51 -8.39
CA ARG A 31 -20.84 -5.81 -7.53
C ARG A 31 -19.77 -6.60 -8.28
N ALA A 32 -18.51 -6.47 -7.87
CA ALA A 32 -17.40 -7.32 -8.27
C ALA A 32 -16.78 -7.96 -7.03
N ILE A 33 -16.30 -9.21 -7.15
CA ILE A 33 -15.61 -9.94 -6.08
C ILE A 33 -14.18 -10.19 -6.54
N VAL A 34 -13.20 -9.66 -5.81
CA VAL A 34 -11.77 -9.80 -6.11
C VAL A 34 -11.17 -10.85 -5.19
N CYS A 35 -10.59 -11.91 -5.76
CA CYS A 35 -9.96 -13.02 -5.05
C CYS A 35 -8.44 -13.02 -5.27
N GLU A 36 -7.72 -13.88 -4.52
CA GLU A 36 -6.26 -13.99 -4.66
C GLU A 36 -5.85 -14.70 -5.94
N GLY A 37 -6.51 -15.82 -6.25
CA GLY A 37 -6.10 -16.71 -7.32
C GLY A 37 -7.18 -16.97 -8.37
N TYR A 38 -6.74 -17.42 -9.54
CA TYR A 38 -7.65 -17.81 -10.61
C TYR A 38 -8.45 -19.08 -10.28
N MET A 39 -7.93 -19.94 -9.39
CA MET A 39 -8.67 -21.13 -8.93
C MET A 39 -9.89 -20.73 -8.12
N ASP A 40 -9.76 -19.74 -7.24
CA ASP A 40 -10.89 -19.19 -6.48
C ASP A 40 -11.97 -18.65 -7.40
N VAL A 41 -11.55 -17.92 -8.45
CA VAL A 41 -12.49 -17.41 -9.46
C VAL A 41 -13.25 -18.53 -10.16
N ILE A 42 -12.58 -19.62 -10.53
CA ILE A 42 -13.22 -20.78 -11.18
C ILE A 42 -14.25 -21.41 -10.24
N GLN A 43 -13.87 -21.65 -9.00
CA GLN A 43 -14.74 -22.30 -7.99
C GLN A 43 -15.94 -21.41 -7.65
N LEU A 44 -15.69 -20.12 -7.42
CA LEU A 44 -16.75 -19.14 -7.19
C LEU A 44 -17.71 -19.06 -8.37
N SER A 45 -17.18 -19.03 -9.59
CA SER A 45 -18.01 -19.01 -10.80
C SER A 45 -18.88 -20.26 -10.94
N GLN A 46 -18.35 -21.46 -10.60
CA GLN A 46 -19.11 -22.72 -10.58
C GLN A 46 -20.21 -22.69 -9.50
N ALA A 47 -19.94 -22.05 -8.36
CA ALA A 47 -20.93 -21.84 -7.30
C ALA A 47 -21.93 -20.74 -7.59
N GLY A 48 -21.85 -20.08 -8.76
CA GLY A 48 -22.79 -19.05 -9.20
C GLY A 48 -22.31 -17.61 -9.03
N PHE A 49 -21.12 -17.36 -8.45
CA PHE A 49 -20.51 -16.03 -8.30
C PHE A 49 -19.69 -15.67 -9.54
N ARG A 50 -20.36 -15.47 -10.67
CA ARG A 50 -19.71 -15.17 -11.97
C ARG A 50 -19.03 -13.80 -12.02
N GLU A 51 -19.34 -12.92 -11.08
CA GLU A 51 -18.73 -11.61 -10.88
C GLU A 51 -17.35 -11.67 -10.18
N ALA A 52 -16.83 -12.88 -9.91
CA ALA A 52 -15.52 -13.09 -9.32
C ALA A 52 -14.40 -12.84 -10.33
N VAL A 53 -13.33 -12.18 -9.88
CA VAL A 53 -12.13 -11.86 -10.67
C VAL A 53 -10.87 -11.99 -9.81
N ALA A 54 -9.70 -12.17 -10.44
CA ALA A 54 -8.42 -12.18 -9.73
C ALA A 54 -7.32 -11.50 -10.52
N ALA A 55 -6.29 -11.02 -9.80
CA ALA A 55 -5.07 -10.54 -10.43
C ALA A 55 -4.25 -11.70 -11.00
N LEU A 56 -3.49 -11.44 -12.06
CA LEU A 56 -2.74 -12.46 -12.80
C LEU A 56 -1.29 -12.56 -12.32
N GLY A 57 -1.08 -13.24 -11.17
CA GLY A 57 0.26 -13.47 -10.61
C GLY A 57 0.96 -12.20 -10.13
N THR A 58 0.18 -11.23 -9.69
CA THR A 58 0.63 -9.99 -9.05
C THR A 58 -0.37 -9.58 -7.97
N SER A 59 0.01 -8.65 -7.09
CA SER A 59 -0.95 -8.04 -6.18
C SER A 59 -1.95 -7.16 -6.94
N ILE A 60 -3.11 -6.91 -6.35
CA ILE A 60 -4.09 -5.94 -6.85
C ILE A 60 -3.42 -4.56 -6.96
N THR A 61 -3.65 -3.89 -8.09
CA THR A 61 -3.12 -2.57 -8.40
C THR A 61 -4.23 -1.51 -8.44
N PRO A 62 -3.91 -0.21 -8.35
CA PRO A 62 -4.91 0.84 -8.55
C PRO A 62 -5.61 0.77 -9.92
N GLU A 63 -4.92 0.33 -10.97
CA GLU A 63 -5.52 0.19 -12.31
C GLU A 63 -6.55 -0.95 -12.36
N HIS A 64 -6.32 -2.06 -11.66
CA HIS A 64 -7.31 -3.12 -11.49
C HIS A 64 -8.58 -2.59 -10.82
N VAL A 65 -8.43 -1.91 -9.69
CA VAL A 65 -9.56 -1.35 -8.93
C VAL A 65 -10.32 -0.31 -9.75
N LYS A 66 -9.60 0.54 -10.47
CA LYS A 66 -10.19 1.55 -11.37
C LYS A 66 -10.97 0.92 -12.52
N LYS A 67 -10.52 -0.23 -13.07
CA LYS A 67 -11.28 -0.98 -14.08
C LYS A 67 -12.59 -1.50 -13.52
N LEU A 68 -12.57 -2.04 -12.30
CA LEU A 68 -13.78 -2.56 -11.65
C LEU A 68 -14.77 -1.43 -11.34
N PHE A 69 -14.32 -0.31 -10.80
CA PHE A 69 -15.18 0.84 -10.52
C PHE A 69 -15.75 1.54 -11.75
N LYS A 70 -15.31 1.20 -12.96
CA LYS A 70 -15.99 1.60 -14.21
C LYS A 70 -17.22 0.74 -14.52
N LEU A 71 -17.36 -0.41 -13.92
CA LEU A 71 -18.43 -1.39 -14.18
C LEU A 71 -19.45 -1.45 -13.04
N THR A 72 -19.04 -1.14 -11.81
CA THR A 72 -19.88 -1.22 -10.62
C THR A 72 -19.41 -0.22 -9.56
N ASP A 73 -20.32 0.21 -8.69
CA ASP A 73 -19.99 1.08 -7.56
C ASP A 73 -19.54 0.30 -6.30
N THR A 74 -19.63 -1.03 -6.31
CA THR A 74 -19.25 -1.84 -5.15
C THR A 74 -18.26 -2.93 -5.53
N VAL A 75 -17.10 -2.94 -4.86
CA VAL A 75 -16.06 -3.95 -5.02
C VAL A 75 -15.81 -4.64 -3.68
N TYR A 76 -15.94 -5.96 -3.68
CA TYR A 76 -15.60 -6.82 -2.54
C TYR A 76 -14.22 -7.41 -2.74
N PHE A 77 -13.39 -7.33 -1.74
CA PHE A 77 -12.07 -7.96 -1.67
C PHE A 77 -12.17 -9.17 -0.74
N SER A 78 -12.13 -10.37 -1.30
CA SER A 78 -12.25 -11.64 -0.59
C SER A 78 -10.91 -12.35 -0.63
N PHE A 79 -10.26 -12.42 0.51
CA PHE A 79 -8.97 -13.06 0.68
C PHE A 79 -9.03 -14.14 1.77
N ASP A 80 -8.05 -15.02 1.75
CA ASP A 80 -7.93 -16.11 2.71
C ASP A 80 -7.89 -15.59 4.15
N GLY A 81 -8.40 -16.36 5.09
CA GLY A 81 -8.46 -15.98 6.50
C GLY A 81 -7.10 -15.98 7.22
N ASP A 82 -6.02 -16.37 6.53
CA ASP A 82 -4.68 -16.48 7.08
C ASP A 82 -3.90 -15.16 7.12
N SER A 83 -2.65 -15.22 7.55
CA SER A 83 -1.78 -14.03 7.63
C SER A 83 -1.35 -13.50 6.26
N ALA A 84 -1.33 -14.34 5.22
CA ALA A 84 -0.99 -13.93 3.85
C ALA A 84 -2.17 -13.18 3.22
N GLY A 85 -3.40 -13.70 3.38
CA GLY A 85 -4.63 -13.03 2.93
C GLY A 85 -4.85 -11.69 3.62
N ARG A 86 -4.53 -11.54 4.92
CA ARG A 86 -4.58 -10.23 5.60
C ARG A 86 -3.60 -9.23 4.99
N LYS A 87 -2.39 -9.67 4.61
CA LYS A 87 -1.43 -8.80 3.90
C LYS A 87 -1.92 -8.46 2.50
N ALA A 88 -2.58 -9.40 1.81
CA ALA A 88 -3.19 -9.15 0.51
C ALA A 88 -4.34 -8.13 0.63
N ALA A 89 -5.21 -8.27 1.64
CA ALA A 89 -6.28 -7.32 1.94
C ALA A 89 -5.74 -5.91 2.22
N ARG A 90 -4.65 -5.78 2.98
CA ARG A 90 -3.99 -4.49 3.20
C ARG A 90 -3.48 -3.87 1.90
N ARG A 91 -2.83 -4.65 1.03
CA ARG A 91 -2.36 -4.16 -0.28
C ARG A 91 -3.53 -3.74 -1.17
N ALA A 92 -4.64 -4.48 -1.14
CA ALA A 92 -5.85 -4.13 -1.88
C ALA A 92 -6.47 -2.83 -1.36
N LEU A 93 -6.48 -2.59 -0.05
CA LEU A 93 -6.86 -1.31 0.54
C LEU A 93 -5.96 -0.18 0.01
N GLU A 94 -4.63 -0.34 0.10
CA GLU A 94 -3.65 0.64 -0.38
C GLU A 94 -3.81 0.93 -1.89
N ALA A 95 -4.23 -0.06 -2.68
CA ALA A 95 -4.52 0.10 -4.10
C ALA A 95 -5.87 0.80 -4.37
N ALA A 96 -6.86 0.60 -3.50
CA ALA A 96 -8.20 1.19 -3.65
C ALA A 96 -8.24 2.67 -3.25
N LEU A 97 -7.54 3.06 -2.19
CA LEU A 97 -7.57 4.42 -1.63
C LEU A 97 -7.33 5.54 -2.66
N PRO A 98 -6.32 5.47 -3.57
CA PRO A 98 -6.06 6.55 -4.51
C PRO A 98 -7.08 6.68 -5.65
N VAL A 99 -7.89 5.65 -5.90
CA VAL A 99 -8.79 5.58 -7.06
C VAL A 99 -10.28 5.58 -6.72
N ILE A 100 -10.65 5.27 -5.47
CA ILE A 100 -12.03 5.29 -5.00
C ILE A 100 -12.59 6.71 -5.08
N GLN A 101 -13.85 6.84 -5.48
CA GLN A 101 -14.60 8.10 -5.57
C GLN A 101 -15.71 8.15 -4.52
N ASP A 102 -16.18 9.36 -4.20
CA ASP A 102 -17.35 9.51 -3.35
C ASP A 102 -18.57 8.81 -3.98
N GLY A 103 -19.27 8.00 -3.22
CA GLY A 103 -20.38 7.16 -3.69
C GLY A 103 -19.96 5.72 -4.04
N GLN A 104 -18.69 5.43 -4.22
CA GLN A 104 -18.20 4.06 -4.42
C GLN A 104 -17.89 3.36 -3.09
N ALA A 105 -17.98 2.04 -3.09
CA ALA A 105 -17.79 1.21 -1.90
C ALA A 105 -16.73 0.11 -2.16
N ALA A 106 -15.68 0.10 -1.36
CA ALA A 106 -14.77 -1.04 -1.23
C ALA A 106 -15.09 -1.77 0.09
N ARG A 107 -15.28 -3.08 0.02
CA ARG A 107 -15.63 -3.93 1.17
C ARG A 107 -14.65 -5.09 1.28
N PHE A 108 -14.32 -5.48 2.50
CA PHE A 108 -13.32 -6.51 2.79
C PHE A 108 -14.00 -7.70 3.45
N VAL A 109 -14.00 -8.82 2.75
CA VAL A 109 -14.46 -10.11 3.26
C VAL A 109 -13.27 -10.78 3.93
N LEU A 110 -13.35 -10.95 5.24
CA LEU A 110 -12.35 -11.67 6.03
C LEU A 110 -12.91 -13.06 6.32
N LEU A 111 -12.47 -14.03 5.55
CA LEU A 111 -12.88 -15.42 5.75
C LEU A 111 -12.38 -15.98 7.09
N PRO A 112 -13.03 -17.00 7.66
CA PRO A 112 -12.50 -17.71 8.82
C PRO A 112 -11.06 -18.21 8.55
N PRO A 113 -10.17 -18.25 9.56
CA PRO A 113 -8.75 -18.57 9.37
C PRO A 113 -8.45 -19.92 8.71
N GLU A 114 -9.41 -20.84 8.73
CA GLU A 114 -9.29 -22.22 8.19
C GLU A 114 -9.80 -22.33 6.76
N HIS A 115 -10.36 -21.25 6.21
CA HIS A 115 -11.03 -21.26 4.91
C HIS A 115 -10.42 -20.29 3.92
N ASP A 116 -10.29 -20.78 2.69
CA ASP A 116 -10.24 -20.00 1.46
C ASP A 116 -11.65 -20.02 0.80
N PRO A 117 -11.91 -19.26 -0.27
CA PRO A 117 -13.21 -19.24 -0.93
C PRO A 117 -13.68 -20.61 -1.38
N ASP A 118 -12.77 -21.47 -1.89
CA ASP A 118 -13.08 -22.82 -2.37
C ASP A 118 -13.51 -23.75 -1.23
N SER A 119 -12.74 -23.81 -0.15
CA SER A 119 -13.04 -24.67 1.00
C SER A 119 -14.32 -24.25 1.72
N LEU A 120 -14.60 -22.95 1.81
CA LEU A 120 -15.84 -22.45 2.41
C LEU A 120 -17.07 -22.86 1.57
N ILE A 121 -17.00 -22.72 0.25
CA ILE A 121 -18.08 -23.18 -0.64
C ILE A 121 -18.30 -24.69 -0.55
N LYS A 122 -17.23 -25.47 -0.46
CA LYS A 122 -17.34 -26.94 -0.26
C LYS A 122 -17.97 -27.31 1.06
N ALA A 123 -17.68 -26.54 2.11
CA ALA A 123 -18.18 -26.82 3.46
C ALA A 123 -19.64 -26.34 3.67
N GLU A 124 -19.95 -25.14 3.23
CA GLU A 124 -21.20 -24.43 3.56
C GLU A 124 -22.06 -24.05 2.35
N GLY A 125 -21.58 -24.35 1.14
CA GLY A 125 -22.29 -24.01 -0.11
C GLY A 125 -22.22 -22.51 -0.45
N ALA A 126 -22.90 -22.15 -1.54
CA ALA A 126 -22.97 -20.76 -2.00
C ALA A 126 -23.60 -19.81 -0.96
N GLU A 127 -24.59 -20.29 -0.20
CA GLU A 127 -25.23 -19.50 0.86
C GLU A 127 -24.26 -19.16 2.00
N GLY A 128 -23.34 -20.06 2.33
CA GLY A 128 -22.28 -19.83 3.31
C GLY A 128 -21.39 -18.68 2.90
N TYR A 129 -20.94 -18.69 1.67
CA TYR A 129 -20.10 -17.62 1.13
C TYR A 129 -20.84 -16.29 1.02
N GLU A 130 -22.13 -16.27 0.60
CA GLU A 130 -22.93 -15.06 0.58
C GLU A 130 -23.10 -14.45 1.99
N ARG A 131 -23.25 -15.27 3.04
CA ARG A 131 -23.26 -14.76 4.42
C ARG A 131 -21.97 -14.06 4.82
N GLU A 132 -20.81 -14.53 4.33
CA GLU A 132 -19.53 -13.85 4.59
C GLU A 132 -19.42 -12.53 3.78
N ILE A 133 -19.95 -12.49 2.55
CA ILE A 133 -20.04 -11.24 1.78
C ILE A 133 -20.91 -10.21 2.51
N GLU A 134 -22.02 -10.61 3.10
CA GLU A 134 -22.91 -9.72 3.87
C GLU A 134 -22.20 -9.13 5.11
N LYS A 135 -21.29 -9.87 5.74
CA LYS A 135 -20.49 -9.42 6.88
C LYS A 135 -19.28 -8.57 6.49
N ALA A 136 -19.04 -8.36 5.18
CA ALA A 136 -17.87 -7.67 4.69
C ALA A 136 -17.71 -6.28 5.31
N LEU A 137 -16.53 -6.00 5.83
CA LEU A 137 -16.20 -4.73 6.46
C LEU A 137 -16.11 -3.62 5.41
N PRO A 138 -16.77 -2.47 5.63
CA PRO A 138 -16.52 -1.28 4.82
C PRO A 138 -15.04 -0.87 4.90
N LEU A 139 -14.54 -0.20 3.85
CA LEU A 139 -13.18 0.32 3.76
C LEU A 139 -12.76 1.09 5.03
N THR A 140 -13.66 1.92 5.56
CA THR A 140 -13.40 2.75 6.74
C THR A 140 -13.16 1.90 7.99
N GLU A 141 -13.97 0.87 8.20
CA GLU A 141 -13.84 -0.03 9.35
C GLU A 141 -12.59 -0.91 9.22
N PHE A 142 -12.32 -1.42 8.01
CA PHE A 142 -11.12 -2.21 7.75
C PHE A 142 -9.85 -1.38 7.94
N LEU A 143 -9.80 -0.14 7.43
CA LEU A 143 -8.68 0.78 7.65
C LEU A 143 -8.47 1.06 9.14
N LYS A 144 -9.55 1.34 9.89
CA LYS A 144 -9.46 1.56 11.34
C LYS A 144 -8.92 0.34 12.07
N SER A 145 -9.41 -0.86 11.74
CA SER A 145 -8.93 -2.09 12.38
C SER A 145 -7.43 -2.29 12.17
N LEU A 146 -6.92 -2.05 10.97
CA LEU A 146 -5.48 -2.13 10.67
C LEU A 146 -4.66 -1.10 11.45
N LEU A 147 -5.16 0.14 11.57
CA LEU A 147 -4.45 1.20 12.27
C LEU A 147 -4.41 1.01 13.79
N ILE A 148 -5.42 0.33 14.36
CA ILE A 148 -5.51 0.07 15.80
C ILE A 148 -4.79 -1.23 16.19
N GLU A 149 -4.61 -2.15 15.25
CA GLU A 149 -4.04 -3.47 15.51
C GLU A 149 -2.69 -3.36 16.26
N GLY A 150 -2.60 -4.05 17.40
CA GLY A 150 -1.40 -4.07 18.24
C GLY A 150 -1.10 -2.78 19.00
N LYS A 151 -1.99 -1.77 18.98
CA LYS A 151 -1.80 -0.48 19.66
C LYS A 151 -2.77 -0.28 20.82
N SER A 152 -2.26 0.26 21.92
CA SER A 152 -3.09 0.75 23.04
C SER A 152 -3.30 2.25 22.92
N LEU A 153 -4.48 2.66 22.46
CA LEU A 153 -4.81 4.09 22.28
C LEU A 153 -4.94 4.85 23.62
N THR A 154 -4.70 4.19 24.76
CA THR A 154 -4.57 4.84 26.05
C THR A 154 -3.34 5.74 26.09
N TYR A 155 -2.22 5.32 25.49
CA TYR A 155 -0.95 6.04 25.49
C TYR A 155 -0.89 7.05 24.34
N ALA A 156 -0.34 8.24 24.63
CA ALA A 156 -0.20 9.31 23.65
C ALA A 156 0.71 8.92 22.48
N GLU A 157 1.79 8.20 22.76
CA GLU A 157 2.77 7.74 21.78
C GLU A 157 2.14 6.81 20.73
N GLU A 158 1.24 5.92 21.16
CA GLU A 158 0.55 5.01 20.26
C GLU A 158 -0.48 5.75 19.39
N ARG A 159 -1.12 6.79 19.92
CA ARG A 159 -1.99 7.66 19.15
C ARG A 159 -1.22 8.45 18.08
N VAL A 160 -0.01 8.94 18.42
CA VAL A 160 0.87 9.61 17.45
C VAL A 160 1.31 8.64 16.34
N LYS A 161 1.69 7.41 16.68
CA LYS A 161 1.99 6.38 15.66
C LYS A 161 0.81 6.11 14.73
N LEU A 162 -0.40 6.01 15.29
CA LEU A 162 -1.62 5.83 14.52
C LEU A 162 -1.82 6.96 13.50
N THR A 163 -1.66 8.23 13.92
CA THR A 163 -1.81 9.38 13.00
C THR A 163 -0.73 9.39 11.91
N ALA A 164 0.51 9.04 12.26
CA ALA A 164 1.61 8.95 11.30
C ALA A 164 1.41 7.85 10.25
N GLU A 165 0.89 6.69 10.65
CA GLU A 165 0.55 5.60 9.73
C GLU A 165 -0.68 5.91 8.87
N ALA A 166 -1.68 6.59 9.42
CA ALA A 166 -2.88 6.99 8.70
C ALA A 166 -2.61 8.06 7.62
N LYS A 167 -1.68 8.99 7.88
CA LYS A 167 -1.39 10.14 7.02
C LYS A 167 -1.18 9.78 5.55
N PRO A 168 -0.23 8.91 5.15
CA PRO A 168 0.01 8.60 3.74
C PRO A 168 -1.19 7.90 3.09
N LEU A 169 -1.93 7.06 3.82
CA LEU A 169 -3.09 6.35 3.32
C LEU A 169 -4.23 7.31 3.00
N ILE A 170 -4.60 8.16 3.94
CA ILE A 170 -5.71 9.11 3.78
C ILE A 170 -5.37 10.22 2.78
N LEU A 171 -4.12 10.71 2.75
CA LEU A 171 -3.70 11.72 1.78
C LEU A 171 -3.60 11.18 0.34
N SER A 172 -3.54 9.86 0.15
CA SER A 172 -3.62 9.24 -1.17
C SER A 172 -5.02 9.37 -1.81
N MET A 173 -6.06 9.55 -1.00
CA MET A 173 -7.47 9.68 -1.44
C MET A 173 -7.73 11.04 -2.08
N LYS A 174 -7.39 11.17 -3.37
CA LYS A 174 -7.56 12.43 -4.10
C LYS A 174 -8.94 12.55 -4.76
N GLN A 175 -9.60 11.43 -5.04
CA GLN A 175 -10.85 11.38 -5.81
C GLN A 175 -12.10 11.25 -4.94
N ALA A 176 -11.96 11.05 -3.62
CA ALA A 176 -13.05 10.92 -2.66
C ALA A 176 -12.90 11.96 -1.52
N PRO A 177 -13.10 13.26 -1.78
CA PRO A 177 -12.87 14.31 -0.78
C PRO A 177 -13.80 14.21 0.43
N VAL A 178 -15.05 13.80 0.25
CA VAL A 178 -16.02 13.68 1.36
C VAL A 178 -15.66 12.48 2.23
N LEU A 179 -15.38 11.32 1.63
CA LEU A 179 -14.96 10.13 2.35
C LEU A 179 -13.62 10.36 3.07
N ARG A 180 -12.68 11.06 2.43
CA ARG A 180 -11.41 11.46 3.05
C ARG A 180 -11.64 12.31 4.29
N LEU A 181 -12.51 13.32 4.22
CA LEU A 181 -12.82 14.19 5.36
C LEU A 181 -13.47 13.38 6.50
N ALA A 182 -14.38 12.47 6.18
CA ALA A 182 -15.00 11.59 7.16
C ALA A 182 -13.96 10.72 7.89
N LEU A 183 -13.02 10.13 7.14
CA LEU A 183 -11.91 9.35 7.71
C LEU A 183 -10.98 10.21 8.56
N MET A 184 -10.64 11.42 8.13
CA MET A 184 -9.82 12.34 8.93
C MET A 184 -10.47 12.65 10.28
N ARG A 185 -11.79 12.85 10.32
CA ARG A 185 -12.55 13.05 11.57
C ARG A 185 -12.48 11.82 12.48
N GLU A 186 -12.61 10.61 11.90
CA GLU A 186 -12.48 9.37 12.68
C GLU A 186 -11.07 9.21 13.27
N ILE A 187 -10.03 9.50 12.49
CA ILE A 187 -8.64 9.45 12.97
C ILE A 187 -8.39 10.50 14.05
N ALA A 188 -8.87 11.73 13.87
CA ALA A 188 -8.75 12.78 14.88
C ALA A 188 -9.40 12.35 16.21
N ARG A 189 -10.61 11.74 16.13
CA ARG A 189 -11.32 11.20 17.31
C ARG A 189 -10.52 10.09 18.00
N LEU A 190 -9.97 9.13 17.25
CA LEU A 190 -9.14 8.05 17.79
C LEU A 190 -7.86 8.58 18.43
N ALA A 191 -7.25 9.60 17.81
CA ALA A 191 -6.05 10.26 18.32
C ALA A 191 -6.33 11.23 19.49
N ARG A 192 -7.60 11.53 19.77
CA ARG A 192 -8.04 12.56 20.74
C ARG A 192 -7.51 13.96 20.39
N LEU A 193 -7.53 14.29 19.11
CA LEU A 193 -7.14 15.59 18.53
C LEU A 193 -8.38 16.30 17.96
N GLN A 194 -8.31 17.64 17.85
CA GLN A 194 -9.25 18.35 17.01
C GLN A 194 -8.90 18.14 15.52
N LEU A 195 -9.91 18.21 14.66
CA LEU A 195 -9.69 18.00 13.22
C LEU A 195 -8.71 19.05 12.65
N GLU A 196 -8.87 20.30 13.09
CA GLU A 196 -8.05 21.42 12.66
C GLU A 196 -6.56 21.25 13.01
N ASP A 197 -6.28 20.63 14.17
CA ASP A 197 -4.91 20.32 14.59
C ASP A 197 -4.31 19.19 13.74
N LEU A 198 -5.09 18.16 13.44
CA LEU A 198 -4.68 17.07 12.54
C LEU A 198 -4.44 17.59 11.12
N GLU A 199 -5.32 18.44 10.60
CA GLU A 199 -5.17 19.05 9.28
C GLU A 199 -3.92 19.92 9.22
N ARG A 200 -3.65 20.74 10.25
CA ARG A 200 -2.45 21.56 10.33
C ARG A 200 -1.20 20.69 10.30
N GLU A 201 -1.15 19.65 11.15
CA GLU A 201 -0.03 18.71 11.20
C GLU A 201 0.20 17.98 9.86
N TRP A 202 -0.87 17.63 9.16
CA TRP A 202 -0.76 16.92 7.90
C TRP A 202 -0.46 17.84 6.70
N ASN A 203 -0.87 19.10 6.74
CA ASN A 203 -0.64 20.10 5.69
C ASN A 203 0.67 20.85 5.86
N THR A 204 1.20 20.97 7.07
CA THR A 204 2.56 21.42 7.29
C THR A 204 3.52 20.34 6.80
N GLY A 205 3.99 20.47 5.58
CA GLY A 205 5.17 19.73 5.11
C GLY A 205 6.34 20.02 6.05
N ALA A 206 6.98 18.97 6.61
CA ALA A 206 8.09 18.95 7.55
C ALA A 206 8.11 20.12 8.56
N PRO A 207 8.18 19.88 9.87
CA PRO A 207 8.21 20.97 10.83
C PRO A 207 9.30 21.96 10.37
N GLU A 208 8.95 23.21 10.09
CA GLU A 208 9.93 24.27 10.24
C GLU A 208 10.59 24.01 11.58
N ARG A 209 11.84 23.61 11.55
CA ARG A 209 12.65 23.66 12.78
C ARG A 209 12.52 25.09 13.23
N THR A 210 11.67 25.30 14.22
CA THR A 210 11.69 26.55 14.98
C THR A 210 13.11 26.58 15.55
N VAL A 211 13.99 27.25 14.83
CA VAL A 211 15.29 27.61 15.36
C VAL A 211 14.91 28.51 16.50
N LEU A 212 14.92 27.97 17.71
CA LEU A 212 14.83 28.79 18.90
C LEU A 212 15.86 29.88 18.70
N PRO A 213 15.49 31.17 18.80
CA PRO A 213 16.48 32.24 18.70
C PRO A 213 17.60 31.88 19.68
N PRO A 214 18.87 32.09 19.33
CA PRO A 214 19.96 31.79 20.23
C PRO A 214 19.60 32.43 21.57
N MET A 215 19.53 31.60 22.62
CA MET A 215 19.43 32.13 23.97
C MET A 215 20.61 33.06 24.13
N ASP A 216 20.31 34.36 24.21
CA ASP A 216 21.29 35.34 24.56
C ASP A 216 21.66 35.04 26.01
N ILE A 217 22.74 34.25 26.16
CA ILE A 217 23.38 34.03 27.45
C ILE A 217 24.28 35.24 27.69
N SER A 218 23.72 36.44 27.55
CA SER A 218 24.32 37.63 28.13
C SER A 218 24.04 37.57 29.62
N THR A 219 24.89 36.83 30.23
CA THR A 219 25.17 36.75 31.65
C THR A 219 25.21 38.15 32.27
N ASP A 220 24.22 38.41 33.04
CA ASP A 220 24.38 39.35 34.17
C ASP A 220 24.96 38.58 35.37
N PHE A 221 26.26 38.33 35.28
CA PHE A 221 27.08 37.99 36.48
C PHE A 221 27.82 39.28 36.87
N GLY A 222 27.31 39.89 37.93
CA GLY A 222 27.95 41.05 38.60
C GLY A 222 29.42 40.79 39.02
N PRO A 223 30.13 41.80 39.39
CA PRO A 223 31.58 41.78 39.48
C PRO A 223 32.06 41.15 40.79
N ALA A 224 32.69 40.00 40.67
CA ALA A 224 33.58 39.52 41.75
C ALA A 224 34.84 38.97 41.07
N GLY A 225 35.90 39.77 41.20
CA GLY A 225 37.20 39.46 40.66
C GLY A 225 37.81 38.20 41.27
N GLN A 226 38.44 37.42 40.42
CA GLN A 226 39.69 36.72 40.71
C GLN A 226 40.33 36.30 39.39
N ARG A 227 41.46 36.91 39.11
CA ARG A 227 42.38 36.51 38.03
C ARG A 227 42.96 35.16 38.37
N TRP A 228 42.83 34.23 37.43
CA TRP A 228 43.72 33.07 37.35
C TRP A 228 44.64 33.26 36.16
N ASN A 229 45.90 33.67 36.48
CA ASN A 229 47.00 33.53 35.56
C ASN A 229 47.43 32.06 35.55
N SER A 230 47.46 31.43 34.41
CA SER A 230 48.33 30.31 34.16
C SER A 230 48.82 30.40 32.71
N GLU A 231 50.09 30.54 32.60
CA GLU A 231 50.87 30.64 31.36
C GLU A 231 50.81 29.29 30.58
N PRO A 232 51.03 29.32 29.24
CA PRO A 232 51.06 28.14 28.43
C PRO A 232 52.45 27.49 28.46
N THR A 233 52.57 26.26 28.89
CA THR A 233 53.76 25.45 28.68
C THR A 233 53.71 24.77 27.33
N ALA A 234 54.86 24.90 26.67
CA ALA A 234 55.18 24.49 25.34
C ALA A 234 55.35 22.96 25.18
N ALA A 235 55.25 22.55 23.95
CA ALA A 235 55.97 21.46 23.26
C ALA A 235 55.43 20.06 23.35
N GLY A 236 54.98 19.56 22.26
CA GLY A 236 54.83 18.17 21.89
C GLY A 236 54.75 18.02 20.42
N ARG A 237 55.92 18.08 19.75
CA ARG A 237 56.09 17.69 18.34
C ARG A 237 55.81 16.16 18.21
N PHE A 238 54.99 15.74 17.27
CA PHE A 238 55.18 14.46 16.62
C PHE A 238 54.99 14.55 15.11
N SER A 239 55.97 14.08 14.48
CA SER A 239 56.40 13.94 13.11
C SER A 239 55.37 13.28 12.17
N ARG A 240 55.16 13.91 11.07
CA ARG A 240 55.35 13.55 9.66
C ARG A 240 55.60 12.06 9.40
N TRP A 241 54.64 11.39 8.78
CA TRP A 241 54.93 10.28 7.87
C TRP A 241 54.30 10.53 6.52
N GLY A 242 55.14 10.72 5.55
CA GLY A 242 54.78 10.74 4.15
C GLY A 242 54.84 9.30 3.60
N GLY A 243 54.00 9.07 2.62
CA GLY A 243 53.98 7.84 1.84
C GLY A 243 53.18 8.09 0.56
N ALA A 244 53.84 8.56 -0.47
CA ALA A 244 53.33 8.61 -1.82
C ALA A 244 53.18 7.17 -2.37
N GLY A 245 52.05 6.87 -2.98
CA GLY A 245 51.76 5.66 -3.71
C GLY A 245 50.74 5.89 -4.80
N SER A 246 51.22 6.40 -5.92
CA SER A 246 50.55 6.45 -7.22
C SER A 246 50.25 5.04 -7.71
N TYR A 247 48.98 4.72 -8.02
CA TYR A 247 48.61 3.79 -9.09
C TYR A 247 47.25 4.19 -9.66
N GLY A 248 47.29 4.87 -10.80
CA GLY A 248 46.16 5.00 -11.68
C GLY A 248 45.83 3.70 -12.38
N ARG A 249 44.56 3.37 -12.47
CA ARG A 249 43.97 2.66 -13.63
C ARG A 249 42.52 3.01 -13.72
N GLY A 250 42.18 3.64 -14.82
CA GLY A 250 40.81 4.04 -15.17
C GLY A 250 39.89 2.85 -15.33
N TRP A 251 38.74 2.98 -14.76
CA TRP A 251 37.59 2.12 -15.02
C TRP A 251 36.76 2.76 -16.14
N GLN A 252 36.75 2.14 -17.32
CA GLN A 252 35.80 2.45 -18.38
C GLN A 252 34.61 1.50 -18.25
N PRO A 253 33.36 1.98 -18.30
CA PRO A 253 32.20 1.11 -18.32
C PRO A 253 32.09 0.44 -19.70
N ARG A 254 32.10 -0.89 -19.73
CA ARG A 254 31.74 -1.68 -20.91
C ARG A 254 30.31 -1.40 -21.32
N ARG A 255 30.12 -0.93 -22.53
CA ARG A 255 28.83 -0.93 -23.23
C ARG A 255 28.42 -2.38 -23.45
N GLN A 256 27.35 -2.84 -22.79
CA GLN A 256 26.64 -4.06 -23.16
C GLN A 256 25.82 -3.76 -24.42
N SER A 257 26.16 -4.43 -25.51
CA SER A 257 25.37 -4.49 -26.71
C SER A 257 24.11 -5.33 -26.44
N TYR A 258 22.95 -4.71 -26.51
CA TYR A 258 21.67 -5.41 -26.56
C TYR A 258 21.52 -6.13 -27.88
N PHE A 259 21.49 -7.45 -27.83
CA PHE A 259 21.02 -8.28 -28.92
C PHE A 259 19.49 -8.26 -28.91
N GLU A 260 18.88 -7.62 -29.89
CA GLU A 260 17.45 -7.79 -30.19
C GLU A 260 17.27 -9.07 -31.04
N PRO A 261 16.52 -10.07 -30.57
CA PRO A 261 16.06 -11.13 -31.44
C PRO A 261 14.86 -10.62 -32.25
N ARG A 262 15.05 -10.45 -33.55
CA ARG A 262 13.93 -10.23 -34.49
C ARG A 262 13.08 -11.50 -34.56
N VAL A 263 11.96 -11.51 -33.84
CA VAL A 263 10.93 -12.56 -33.96
C VAL A 263 10.12 -12.29 -35.23
N ARG A 264 10.13 -13.23 -36.18
CA ARG A 264 9.34 -13.16 -37.43
C ARG A 264 7.86 -13.37 -37.09
N ALA A 265 6.99 -12.56 -37.70
CA ALA A 265 5.54 -12.56 -37.46
C ALA A 265 4.82 -13.90 -37.76
N LYS A 266 5.47 -14.87 -38.40
CA LYS A 266 4.93 -16.21 -38.62
C LYS A 266 4.90 -17.10 -37.36
N ASP A 267 5.80 -16.90 -36.39
CA ASP A 267 5.87 -17.74 -35.18
C ASP A 267 4.76 -17.49 -34.17
N VAL A 268 4.10 -16.35 -34.24
CA VAL A 268 3.04 -15.98 -33.27
C VAL A 268 1.71 -16.69 -33.62
N ARG A 269 1.42 -16.89 -34.89
CA ARG A 269 0.19 -17.56 -35.35
C ARG A 269 0.19 -19.08 -35.09
N GLU A 270 1.32 -19.73 -35.21
CA GLU A 270 1.45 -21.19 -34.97
C GLU A 270 1.40 -21.53 -33.48
N ARG A 271 1.89 -20.63 -32.60
CA ARG A 271 1.80 -20.84 -31.14
C ARG A 271 0.42 -20.60 -30.55
N MET A 272 -0.42 -19.76 -31.18
CA MET A 272 -1.82 -19.59 -30.76
C MET A 272 -2.71 -20.81 -31.05
N LEU A 273 -2.38 -21.62 -32.06
CA LEU A 273 -3.15 -22.82 -32.42
C LEU A 273 -2.81 -24.07 -31.58
N GLN A 274 -1.81 -24.01 -30.72
CA GLN A 274 -1.44 -25.11 -29.80
C GLN A 274 -1.99 -24.95 -28.37
N CYS A 275 -2.74 -23.90 -28.10
CA CYS A 275 -3.34 -23.63 -26.78
C CYS A 275 -4.87 -23.80 -26.74
N PHE A 276 -5.45 -24.45 -27.77
CA PHE A 276 -6.85 -24.89 -27.76
C PHE A 276 -6.95 -26.41 -27.83
#